data_0e1aa8b10ef5c1d43b296aad110117ac
#
_entry.id   0e1aa8b10ef5c1d43b296aad110117ac
#
_cell.length_a   1.000
_cell.length_b   1.000
_cell.length_c   1.000
_cell.angle_alpha   90.00
_cell.angle_beta   90.00
_cell.angle_gamma   90.00
#
_symmetry.space_group_name_H-M   'P 1'
#
loop_
_entity.id
_entity.type
_entity.pdbx_description
1 polymer ?
#
loop_
_entity_poly.entity_id
_entity_poly.type
_entity_poly.pdbx_seq_one_letter_code
_entity_poly.pdbx_strand_id
1 'polypeptide(L)'
;MSQHSKIAVSVSGGSDSDTVLDLIELVRPFIERDCEIHYCYFDLEFEFDATKRHIGHLENKYAIKIETKKPRKSIPQSCREHGVPFLSKQVSEYIFRLQSHNFKFELNASFEELYARYPRAKSALRWWCNEWGDNSSFNISKHFMLKEFLSENPPTFKISEKCCDYAKKYPGDDFAREIDADLTIRGMRIAEGGRRATVPRTCYKPACKDNKPDYCPLWYWTDADKHTYKVWRGLRYSDCYEVYGLSRTGCFGCPFNSLCLQEIEIVKEYEPKLAIAARNVFRTSYDYVWQFTEFKKAKKGG
;
A
#
# COMPACT_ATOMS: atom_id res chain seq x y z
N MET A 1 0.64 -18.34 -17.52
CA MET A 1 -0.31 -17.66 -18.41
C MET A 1 -1.01 -18.67 -19.33
N SER A 2 -0.33 -19.60 -19.99
CA SER A 2 -0.92 -20.60 -20.89
C SER A 2 -2.04 -21.50 -20.30
N GLN A 3 -2.23 -21.52 -18.99
CA GLN A 3 -3.29 -22.28 -18.31
C GLN A 3 -4.53 -21.44 -17.99
N HIS A 4 -4.49 -20.14 -18.26
CA HIS A 4 -5.53 -19.18 -17.91
C HIS A 4 -6.12 -18.53 -19.16
N SER A 5 -7.43 -18.26 -19.12
CA SER A 5 -8.18 -17.70 -20.26
C SER A 5 -8.32 -16.18 -20.16
N LYS A 6 -8.51 -15.65 -18.94
CA LYS A 6 -8.70 -14.21 -18.69
C LYS A 6 -7.81 -13.75 -17.55
N ILE A 7 -6.87 -12.88 -17.86
CA ILE A 7 -5.86 -12.41 -16.91
C ILE A 7 -6.07 -10.93 -16.61
N ALA A 8 -6.21 -10.58 -15.33
CA ALA A 8 -6.20 -9.21 -14.85
C ALA A 8 -4.78 -8.79 -14.46
N VAL A 9 -4.27 -7.71 -15.05
CA VAL A 9 -2.95 -7.15 -14.74
C VAL A 9 -3.10 -5.76 -14.16
N SER A 10 -2.63 -5.56 -12.92
CA SER A 10 -2.62 -4.25 -12.30
C SER A 10 -1.40 -3.45 -12.74
N VAL A 11 -1.64 -2.34 -13.43
CA VAL A 11 -0.61 -1.37 -13.86
C VAL A 11 -0.73 -0.13 -12.99
N SER A 12 0.30 0.19 -12.22
CA SER A 12 0.30 1.33 -11.30
C SER A 12 1.20 2.49 -11.74
N GLY A 13 1.90 2.36 -12.87
CA GLY A 13 2.96 3.31 -13.28
C GLY A 13 4.15 3.35 -12.33
N GLY A 14 4.24 2.39 -11.42
CA GLY A 14 5.40 2.17 -10.56
C GLY A 14 6.40 1.21 -11.20
N SER A 15 7.68 1.37 -10.89
CA SER A 15 8.76 0.62 -11.54
C SER A 15 8.60 -0.90 -11.54
N ASP A 16 7.99 -1.48 -10.51
CA ASP A 16 7.75 -2.92 -10.45
C ASP A 16 6.59 -3.34 -11.37
N SER A 17 5.52 -2.53 -11.45
CA SER A 17 4.41 -2.82 -12.37
C SER A 17 4.81 -2.66 -13.83
N ASP A 18 5.68 -1.70 -14.14
CA ASP A 18 6.19 -1.48 -15.49
C ASP A 18 7.09 -2.64 -15.93
N THR A 19 7.92 -3.15 -15.00
CA THR A 19 8.72 -4.36 -15.24
C THR A 19 7.84 -5.58 -15.50
N VAL A 20 6.76 -5.75 -14.75
CA VAL A 20 5.79 -6.85 -14.98
C VAL A 20 5.10 -6.69 -16.34
N LEU A 21 4.69 -5.48 -16.70
CA LEU A 21 4.06 -5.21 -17.98
C LEU A 21 5.01 -5.58 -19.14
N ASP A 22 6.27 -5.12 -19.08
CA ASP A 22 7.28 -5.46 -20.11
C ASP A 22 7.54 -6.97 -20.19
N LEU A 23 7.62 -7.67 -19.05
CA LEU A 23 7.76 -9.14 -19.01
C LEU A 23 6.58 -9.84 -19.68
N ILE A 24 5.36 -9.37 -19.44
CA ILE A 24 4.14 -9.94 -20.05
C ILE A 24 4.20 -9.74 -21.57
N GLU A 25 4.47 -8.54 -22.03
CA GLU A 25 4.52 -8.24 -23.47
C GLU A 25 5.71 -8.94 -24.16
N LEU A 26 6.83 -9.14 -23.46
CA LEU A 26 7.96 -9.93 -23.97
C LEU A 26 7.60 -11.40 -24.21
N VAL A 27 6.82 -12.01 -23.32
CA VAL A 27 6.48 -13.44 -23.42
C VAL A 27 5.17 -13.69 -24.19
N ARG A 28 4.35 -12.68 -24.38
CA ARG A 28 3.05 -12.78 -25.04
C ARG A 28 3.08 -13.49 -26.42
N PRO A 29 4.07 -13.22 -27.31
CA PRO A 29 4.16 -13.90 -28.60
C PRO A 29 4.39 -15.41 -28.52
N PHE A 30 4.85 -15.92 -27.37
CA PHE A 30 5.14 -17.33 -27.12
C PHE A 30 4.01 -18.07 -26.41
N ILE A 31 2.89 -17.40 -26.16
CA ILE A 31 1.72 -18.02 -25.53
C ILE A 31 0.86 -18.66 -26.63
N GLU A 32 0.91 -19.99 -26.71
CA GLU A 32 0.24 -20.79 -27.76
C GLU A 32 -1.29 -20.82 -27.66
N ARG A 33 -1.85 -20.35 -26.53
CA ARG A 33 -3.29 -20.38 -26.27
C ARG A 33 -3.87 -18.98 -26.33
N ASP A 34 -5.09 -18.86 -26.85
CA ASP A 34 -5.88 -17.65 -26.76
C ASP A 34 -6.10 -17.29 -25.28
N CYS A 35 -5.45 -16.21 -24.87
CA CYS A 35 -5.50 -15.68 -23.53
C CYS A 35 -5.80 -14.17 -23.61
N GLU A 36 -6.93 -13.78 -23.04
CA GLU A 36 -7.28 -12.36 -22.93
C GLU A 36 -6.55 -11.73 -21.76
N ILE A 37 -5.72 -10.72 -22.04
CA ILE A 37 -4.98 -9.98 -21.01
C ILE A 37 -5.60 -8.58 -20.91
N HIS A 38 -6.13 -8.28 -19.73
CA HIS A 38 -6.75 -7.01 -19.39
C HIS A 38 -5.86 -6.22 -18.46
N TYR A 39 -5.38 -5.06 -18.91
CA TYR A 39 -4.56 -4.13 -18.12
C TYR A 39 -5.46 -3.10 -17.45
N CYS A 40 -5.22 -2.85 -16.16
CA CYS A 40 -6.01 -1.90 -15.40
C CYS A 40 -5.12 -0.98 -14.57
N TYR A 41 -5.33 0.31 -14.73
CA TYR A 41 -4.81 1.38 -13.89
C TYR A 41 -5.90 1.88 -12.94
N PHE A 42 -5.60 1.92 -11.64
CA PHE A 42 -6.50 2.48 -10.63
C PHE A 42 -6.11 3.93 -10.37
N ASP A 43 -6.80 4.89 -11.01
CA ASP A 43 -6.59 6.33 -10.78
C ASP A 43 -7.06 6.68 -9.36
N LEU A 44 -6.12 6.96 -8.48
CA LEU A 44 -6.41 7.26 -7.07
C LEU A 44 -7.01 8.65 -6.86
N GLU A 45 -7.14 9.47 -7.91
CA GLU A 45 -7.52 10.89 -7.86
C GLU A 45 -6.60 11.73 -6.92
N PHE A 46 -5.56 11.12 -6.40
CA PHE A 46 -4.60 11.70 -5.48
C PHE A 46 -3.20 11.12 -5.79
N GLU A 47 -2.76 11.36 -7.00
CA GLU A 47 -1.58 10.77 -7.59
C GLU A 47 -0.87 11.75 -8.51
N PHE A 48 0.40 11.50 -8.81
CA PHE A 48 1.22 12.32 -9.67
C PHE A 48 0.68 12.43 -11.10
N ASP A 49 0.67 13.63 -11.66
CA ASP A 49 0.40 13.82 -13.08
C ASP A 49 1.47 13.12 -13.94
N ALA A 50 2.71 13.04 -13.45
CA ALA A 50 3.77 12.25 -14.07
C ALA A 50 3.40 10.76 -14.22
N THR A 51 2.74 10.16 -13.21
CA THR A 51 2.24 8.78 -13.31
C THR A 51 1.17 8.65 -14.38
N LYS A 52 0.22 9.58 -14.44
CA LYS A 52 -0.85 9.55 -15.45
C LYS A 52 -0.30 9.68 -16.89
N ARG A 53 0.64 10.60 -17.10
CA ARG A 53 1.33 10.70 -18.40
C ARG A 53 2.06 9.42 -18.77
N HIS A 54 2.68 8.79 -17.78
CA HIS A 54 3.43 7.56 -17.99
C HIS A 54 2.53 6.37 -18.37
N ILE A 55 1.32 6.26 -17.83
CA ILE A 55 0.33 5.26 -18.29
C ILE A 55 0.05 5.40 -19.79
N GLY A 56 -0.20 6.62 -20.28
CA GLY A 56 -0.37 6.85 -21.71
C GLY A 56 0.88 6.52 -22.55
N HIS A 57 2.09 6.75 -22.00
CA HIS A 57 3.33 6.31 -22.64
C HIS A 57 3.40 4.77 -22.76
N LEU A 58 3.02 4.03 -21.73
CA LEU A 58 3.00 2.56 -21.76
C LEU A 58 1.99 2.02 -22.76
N GLU A 59 0.80 2.61 -22.87
CA GLU A 59 -0.20 2.25 -23.89
C GLU A 59 0.38 2.38 -25.32
N ASN A 60 1.02 3.50 -25.59
CA ASN A 60 1.64 3.76 -26.91
C ASN A 60 2.83 2.81 -27.16
N LYS A 61 3.70 2.60 -26.17
CA LYS A 61 4.90 1.76 -26.32
C LYS A 61 4.57 0.32 -26.67
N TYR A 62 3.55 -0.25 -26.03
CA TYR A 62 3.19 -1.67 -26.20
C TYR A 62 1.99 -1.88 -27.12
N ALA A 63 1.40 -0.82 -27.69
CA ALA A 63 0.18 -0.85 -28.47
C ALA A 63 -0.97 -1.60 -27.77
N ILE A 64 -1.13 -1.36 -26.47
CA ILE A 64 -2.16 -1.96 -25.60
C ILE A 64 -3.12 -0.89 -25.10
N LYS A 65 -4.29 -1.35 -24.61
CA LYS A 65 -5.22 -0.50 -23.86
C LYS A 65 -5.10 -0.80 -22.39
N ILE A 66 -4.94 0.25 -21.56
CA ILE A 66 -4.96 0.17 -20.11
C ILE A 66 -6.26 0.81 -19.61
N GLU A 67 -7.17 -0.01 -19.09
CA GLU A 67 -8.42 0.50 -18.56
C GLU A 67 -8.19 1.31 -17.29
N THR A 68 -8.73 2.52 -17.24
CA THR A 68 -8.66 3.37 -16.04
C THR A 68 -9.91 3.17 -15.19
N LYS A 69 -9.75 2.70 -13.97
CA LYS A 69 -10.82 2.57 -12.97
C LYS A 69 -10.67 3.61 -11.87
N LYS A 70 -11.79 4.23 -11.51
CA LYS A 70 -11.84 5.19 -10.40
C LYS A 70 -11.95 4.48 -9.05
N PRO A 71 -11.52 5.12 -7.95
CA PRO A 71 -11.71 4.58 -6.60
C PRO A 71 -13.20 4.53 -6.24
N ARG A 72 -13.61 3.59 -5.40
CA ARG A 72 -14.98 3.60 -4.83
C ARG A 72 -15.24 4.85 -3.97
N LYS A 73 -14.17 5.35 -3.31
CA LYS A 73 -14.14 6.65 -2.62
C LYS A 73 -12.75 7.25 -2.82
N SER A 74 -12.69 8.54 -3.12
CA SER A 74 -11.43 9.25 -3.22
C SER A 74 -10.69 9.21 -1.88
N ILE A 75 -9.36 9.39 -1.89
CA ILE A 75 -8.54 9.41 -0.68
C ILE A 75 -9.02 10.48 0.31
N PRO A 76 -9.25 11.74 -0.10
CA PRO A 76 -9.76 12.76 0.81
C PRO A 76 -11.13 12.42 1.41
N GLN A 77 -12.05 11.86 0.61
CA GLN A 77 -13.35 11.43 1.09
C GLN A 77 -13.22 10.31 2.12
N SER A 78 -12.44 9.28 1.81
CA SER A 78 -12.22 8.14 2.71
C SER A 78 -11.57 8.57 4.02
N CYS A 79 -10.60 9.50 3.99
CA CYS A 79 -9.98 10.05 5.20
C CYS A 79 -10.99 10.80 6.07
N ARG A 80 -11.89 11.59 5.48
CA ARG A 80 -12.95 12.30 6.23
C ARG A 80 -13.94 11.34 6.88
N GLU A 81 -14.37 10.31 6.17
CA GLU A 81 -15.41 9.39 6.65
C GLU A 81 -14.88 8.34 7.64
N HIS A 82 -13.71 7.80 7.39
CA HIS A 82 -13.19 6.63 8.10
C HIS A 82 -11.99 6.92 8.99
N GLY A 83 -11.35 8.06 8.83
CA GLY A 83 -10.13 8.42 9.56
C GLY A 83 -8.88 8.43 8.68
N VAL A 84 -7.83 9.04 9.22
CA VAL A 84 -6.57 9.30 8.52
C VAL A 84 -5.54 8.18 8.80
N PRO A 85 -4.60 7.91 7.86
CA PRO A 85 -3.54 6.93 8.06
C PRO A 85 -2.51 7.40 9.11
N PHE A 86 -1.91 6.45 9.87
CA PHE A 86 -0.89 6.72 10.87
C PHE A 86 0.18 5.63 10.87
N LEU A 87 1.46 5.98 10.75
CA LEU A 87 2.67 5.16 10.74
C LEU A 87 2.69 4.04 9.69
N SER A 88 1.78 3.11 9.76
CA SER A 88 1.70 1.97 8.83
C SER A 88 0.26 1.48 8.66
N LYS A 89 0.01 0.74 7.57
CA LYS A 89 -1.30 0.14 7.34
C LYS A 89 -1.73 -0.76 8.50
N GLN A 90 -0.80 -1.55 9.04
CA GLN A 90 -1.08 -2.47 10.16
C GLN A 90 -1.40 -1.71 11.46
N VAL A 91 -0.62 -0.71 11.82
CA VAL A 91 -0.86 0.12 13.02
C VAL A 91 -2.21 0.81 12.91
N SER A 92 -2.51 1.41 11.76
CA SER A 92 -3.79 2.07 11.54
C SER A 92 -4.97 1.12 11.61
N GLU A 93 -4.84 -0.09 11.06
CA GLU A 93 -5.87 -1.13 11.14
C GLU A 93 -6.17 -1.53 12.59
N TYR A 94 -5.14 -1.76 13.41
CA TYR A 94 -5.35 -2.13 14.80
C TYR A 94 -5.93 -0.98 15.64
N ILE A 95 -5.41 0.24 15.45
CA ILE A 95 -5.98 1.42 16.14
C ILE A 95 -7.44 1.63 15.72
N PHE A 96 -7.77 1.53 14.42
CA PHE A 96 -9.14 1.60 13.93
C PHE A 96 -10.06 0.60 14.63
N ARG A 97 -9.63 -0.66 14.75
CA ARG A 97 -10.39 -1.70 15.44
C ARG A 97 -10.57 -1.40 16.93
N LEU A 98 -9.55 -0.89 17.61
CA LEU A 98 -9.65 -0.46 19.02
C LEU A 98 -10.62 0.72 19.17
N GLN A 99 -10.49 1.76 18.36
CA GLN A 99 -11.38 2.92 18.36
C GLN A 99 -12.84 2.55 18.06
N SER A 100 -13.07 1.56 17.17
CA SER A 100 -14.41 1.07 16.85
C SER A 100 -15.15 0.43 18.04
N HIS A 101 -14.41 0.10 19.10
CA HIS A 101 -14.94 -0.46 20.34
C HIS A 101 -14.77 0.48 21.55
N ASN A 102 -14.50 1.78 21.32
CA ASN A 102 -14.31 2.79 22.37
C ASN A 102 -13.21 2.41 23.38
N PHE A 103 -12.13 1.79 22.90
CA PHE A 103 -11.01 1.37 23.73
C PHE A 103 -10.29 2.58 24.36
N LYS A 104 -9.90 2.46 25.65
CA LYS A 104 -9.32 3.56 26.44
C LYS A 104 -7.80 3.68 26.39
N PHE A 105 -7.11 2.88 25.57
CA PHE A 105 -5.64 2.83 25.46
C PHE A 105 -4.92 2.64 26.80
N GLU A 106 -5.43 1.73 27.65
CA GLU A 106 -4.91 1.46 28.99
C GLU A 106 -3.56 0.73 28.93
N LEU A 107 -2.52 1.31 29.58
CA LEU A 107 -1.16 0.80 29.50
C LEU A 107 -0.97 -0.54 30.20
N ASN A 108 -1.49 -0.67 31.42
CA ASN A 108 -1.15 -1.75 32.37
C ASN A 108 -2.19 -2.86 32.48
N ALA A 109 -3.29 -2.80 31.74
CA ALA A 109 -4.30 -3.84 31.78
C ALA A 109 -3.83 -5.10 31.03
N SER A 110 -4.13 -6.29 31.60
CA SER A 110 -3.82 -7.59 30.98
C SER A 110 -4.71 -7.87 29.75
N PHE A 111 -4.29 -8.83 28.93
CA PHE A 111 -5.10 -9.26 27.78
C PHE A 111 -6.45 -9.80 28.22
N GLU A 112 -6.50 -10.60 29.28
CA GLU A 112 -7.71 -11.23 29.81
C GLU A 112 -8.72 -10.18 30.28
N GLU A 113 -8.28 -9.18 31.06
CA GLU A 113 -9.12 -8.07 31.51
C GLU A 113 -9.66 -7.25 30.34
N LEU A 114 -8.81 -6.93 29.36
CA LEU A 114 -9.22 -6.18 28.17
C LEU A 114 -10.16 -7.01 27.29
N TYR A 115 -9.88 -8.30 27.11
CA TYR A 115 -10.72 -9.17 26.30
C TYR A 115 -12.10 -9.39 26.90
N ALA A 116 -12.20 -9.48 28.24
CA ALA A 116 -13.51 -9.53 28.92
C ALA A 116 -14.35 -8.28 28.63
N ARG A 117 -13.72 -7.08 28.57
CA ARG A 117 -14.40 -5.80 28.27
C ARG A 117 -14.66 -5.55 26.79
N TYR A 118 -13.76 -6.03 25.90
CA TYR A 118 -13.81 -5.76 24.47
C TYR A 118 -13.69 -7.05 23.62
N PRO A 119 -14.62 -8.02 23.75
CA PRO A 119 -14.47 -9.35 23.13
C PRO A 119 -14.42 -9.33 21.60
N ARG A 120 -15.02 -8.30 20.95
CA ARG A 120 -15.01 -8.13 19.50
C ARG A 120 -13.71 -7.56 18.96
N ALA A 121 -12.82 -7.06 19.81
CA ALA A 121 -11.54 -6.48 19.43
C ALA A 121 -10.35 -7.46 19.57
N LYS A 122 -10.57 -8.77 19.73
CA LYS A 122 -9.57 -9.79 20.07
C LYS A 122 -8.24 -9.63 19.36
N SER A 123 -8.22 -9.50 18.03
CA SER A 123 -6.98 -9.40 17.25
C SER A 123 -6.21 -8.11 17.52
N ALA A 124 -6.91 -7.00 17.75
CA ALA A 124 -6.30 -5.72 18.07
C ALA A 124 -5.80 -5.69 19.53
N LEU A 125 -6.49 -6.36 20.45
CA LEU A 125 -6.02 -6.56 21.82
C LEU A 125 -4.77 -7.45 21.89
N ARG A 126 -4.68 -8.51 21.06
CA ARG A 126 -3.46 -9.31 20.93
C ARG A 126 -2.27 -8.46 20.48
N TRP A 127 -2.49 -7.56 19.53
CA TRP A 127 -1.47 -6.59 19.14
C TRP A 127 -1.08 -5.67 20.30
N TRP A 128 -2.05 -5.09 20.99
CA TRP A 128 -1.86 -4.17 22.11
C TRP A 128 -1.13 -4.79 23.29
N CYS A 129 -1.41 -6.05 23.60
CA CYS A 129 -0.85 -6.81 24.71
C CYS A 129 0.38 -7.66 24.33
N ASN A 130 0.86 -7.61 23.09
CA ASN A 130 1.96 -8.43 22.57
C ASN A 130 1.70 -9.95 22.57
N GLU A 131 0.44 -10.37 22.34
CA GLU A 131 -0.02 -11.77 22.41
C GLU A 131 0.08 -12.54 21.07
N TRP A 132 0.89 -12.07 20.12
CA TRP A 132 1.15 -12.76 18.86
C TRP A 132 2.42 -13.63 18.87
N GLY A 133 3.03 -13.82 20.07
CA GLY A 133 4.30 -14.51 20.29
C GLY A 133 5.49 -13.54 20.34
N ASP A 134 6.55 -13.92 21.04
CA ASP A 134 7.63 -13.02 21.49
C ASP A 134 8.32 -12.22 20.39
N ASN A 135 8.53 -12.83 19.22
CA ASN A 135 9.20 -12.19 18.10
C ASN A 135 8.28 -11.78 16.94
N SER A 136 6.98 -11.82 17.15
CA SER A 136 6.00 -11.51 16.11
C SER A 136 6.06 -10.05 15.68
N SER A 137 6.14 -9.80 14.37
CA SER A 137 5.99 -8.47 13.78
C SER A 137 4.59 -7.88 13.97
N PHE A 138 3.65 -8.68 14.49
CA PHE A 138 2.30 -8.25 14.81
C PHE A 138 2.14 -7.72 16.23
N ASN A 139 3.20 -7.58 17.01
CA ASN A 139 3.16 -6.99 18.35
C ASN A 139 3.39 -5.46 18.30
N ILE A 140 2.71 -4.70 19.17
CA ILE A 140 2.91 -3.24 19.28
C ILE A 140 4.33 -2.90 19.71
N SER A 141 5.00 -3.77 20.47
CA SER A 141 6.39 -3.61 20.92
C SER A 141 7.42 -3.48 19.78
N LYS A 142 7.06 -3.89 18.55
CA LYS A 142 7.89 -3.63 17.36
C LYS A 142 7.94 -2.15 16.95
N HIS A 143 7.05 -1.34 17.50
CA HIS A 143 7.04 0.11 17.36
C HIS A 143 7.46 0.76 18.68
N PHE A 144 8.74 1.04 18.81
CA PHE A 144 9.34 1.60 20.02
C PHE A 144 8.50 2.75 20.61
N MET A 145 8.11 2.63 21.86
CA MET A 145 7.30 3.58 22.65
C MET A 145 5.90 3.91 22.08
N LEU A 146 5.39 3.15 21.14
CA LEU A 146 4.07 3.44 20.56
C LEU A 146 2.93 3.20 21.56
N LYS A 147 3.04 2.16 22.39
CA LYS A 147 2.02 1.83 23.39
C LYS A 147 1.91 2.94 24.44
N GLU A 148 3.04 3.38 24.96
CA GLU A 148 3.15 4.46 25.93
C GLU A 148 2.62 5.78 25.35
N PHE A 149 3.04 6.10 24.12
CA PHE A 149 2.56 7.29 23.42
C PHE A 149 1.04 7.31 23.26
N LEU A 150 0.44 6.21 22.80
CA LEU A 150 -1.02 6.11 22.63
C LEU A 150 -1.78 6.17 23.95
N SER A 151 -1.17 5.73 25.04
CA SER A 151 -1.78 5.80 26.38
C SER A 151 -1.72 7.23 26.95
N GLU A 152 -0.60 7.92 26.79
CA GLU A 152 -0.43 9.29 27.28
C GLU A 152 -1.08 10.34 26.35
N ASN A 153 -1.16 10.05 25.07
CA ASN A 153 -1.70 10.94 24.01
C ASN A 153 -2.72 10.19 23.13
N PRO A 154 -3.85 9.75 23.67
CA PRO A 154 -4.83 9.01 22.88
C PRO A 154 -5.36 9.86 21.74
N PRO A 155 -5.50 9.30 20.52
CA PRO A 155 -5.94 10.06 19.36
C PRO A 155 -7.41 10.52 19.54
N THR A 156 -7.67 11.82 19.42
CA THR A 156 -9.00 12.44 19.48
C THR A 156 -9.73 12.38 18.13
N PHE A 157 -9.09 11.87 17.11
CA PHE A 157 -9.59 11.70 15.75
C PHE A 157 -9.52 10.23 15.33
N LYS A 158 -10.23 9.87 14.26
CA LYS A 158 -10.22 8.51 13.73
C LYS A 158 -8.93 8.23 12.97
N ILE A 159 -8.30 7.11 13.27
CA ILE A 159 -7.17 6.56 12.53
C ILE A 159 -7.64 5.33 11.76
N SER A 160 -7.28 5.22 10.47
CA SER A 160 -7.73 4.11 9.64
C SER A 160 -6.83 3.91 8.40
N GLU A 161 -6.78 2.68 7.91
CA GLU A 161 -6.21 2.30 6.63
C GLU A 161 -7.24 2.27 5.47
N LYS A 162 -8.49 2.60 5.74
CA LYS A 162 -9.62 2.41 4.81
C LYS A 162 -9.47 3.15 3.47
N CYS A 163 -8.72 4.26 3.44
CA CYS A 163 -8.40 4.93 2.17
C CYS A 163 -7.73 3.98 1.17
N CYS A 164 -6.87 3.04 1.62
CA CYS A 164 -6.25 2.03 0.75
C CYS A 164 -7.27 1.00 0.23
N ASP A 165 -8.22 0.61 1.07
CA ASP A 165 -9.23 -0.37 0.69
C ASP A 165 -10.17 0.20 -0.38
N TYR A 166 -10.69 1.41 -0.17
CA TYR A 166 -11.60 2.07 -1.10
C TYR A 166 -10.94 2.54 -2.40
N ALA A 167 -9.65 2.94 -2.33
CA ALA A 167 -8.97 3.47 -3.50
C ALA A 167 -8.28 2.39 -4.37
N LYS A 168 -7.86 1.26 -3.77
CA LYS A 168 -7.08 0.24 -4.48
C LYS A 168 -7.67 -1.16 -4.40
N LYS A 169 -7.93 -1.65 -3.17
CA LYS A 169 -8.29 -3.05 -2.98
C LYS A 169 -9.64 -3.37 -3.60
N TYR A 170 -10.69 -2.63 -3.22
CA TYR A 170 -12.03 -2.88 -3.74
C TYR A 170 -12.15 -2.66 -5.25
N PRO A 171 -11.60 -1.58 -5.85
CA PRO A 171 -11.58 -1.45 -7.31
C PRO A 171 -10.87 -2.60 -8.01
N GLY A 172 -9.77 -3.12 -7.43
CA GLY A 172 -9.07 -4.29 -7.99
C GLY A 172 -9.90 -5.58 -7.95
N ASP A 173 -10.59 -5.81 -6.83
CA ASP A 173 -11.47 -6.96 -6.67
C ASP A 173 -12.71 -6.83 -7.61
N ASP A 174 -13.21 -5.60 -7.82
CA ASP A 174 -14.31 -5.31 -8.74
C ASP A 174 -13.91 -5.56 -10.19
N PHE A 175 -12.76 -5.05 -10.61
CA PHE A 175 -12.26 -5.26 -11.96
C PHE A 175 -12.04 -6.74 -12.27
N ALA A 176 -11.40 -7.49 -11.37
CA ALA A 176 -11.18 -8.92 -11.56
C ALA A 176 -12.51 -9.71 -11.68
N ARG A 177 -13.57 -9.26 -11.00
CA ARG A 177 -14.93 -9.83 -11.13
C ARG A 177 -15.62 -9.43 -12.41
N GLU A 178 -15.51 -8.15 -12.80
CA GLU A 178 -16.13 -7.59 -14.01
C GLU A 178 -15.70 -8.33 -15.27
N ILE A 179 -14.41 -8.64 -15.39
CA ILE A 179 -13.87 -9.37 -16.55
C ILE A 179 -13.92 -10.90 -16.37
N ASP A 180 -14.40 -11.37 -15.22
CA ASP A 180 -14.33 -12.77 -14.81
C ASP A 180 -12.91 -13.36 -14.91
N ALA A 181 -11.92 -12.63 -14.40
CA ALA A 181 -10.53 -13.06 -14.43
C ALA A 181 -10.33 -14.39 -13.70
N ASP A 182 -9.56 -15.30 -14.30
CA ASP A 182 -9.14 -16.56 -13.71
C ASP A 182 -7.70 -16.52 -13.18
N LEU A 183 -6.97 -15.40 -13.40
CA LEU A 183 -5.67 -15.06 -12.81
C LEU A 183 -5.54 -13.56 -12.60
N THR A 184 -4.95 -13.16 -11.49
CA THR A 184 -4.49 -11.76 -11.28
C THR A 184 -2.96 -11.72 -11.26
N ILE A 185 -2.35 -10.77 -12.00
CA ILE A 185 -0.89 -10.55 -11.99
C ILE A 185 -0.59 -9.18 -11.37
N ARG A 186 0.41 -9.14 -10.46
CA ARG A 186 0.79 -7.93 -9.73
C ARG A 186 2.30 -7.76 -9.62
N GLY A 187 2.76 -6.52 -9.72
CA GLY A 187 4.15 -6.15 -9.48
C GLY A 187 4.45 -6.00 -7.98
N MET A 188 4.66 -7.11 -7.26
CA MET A 188 5.04 -7.12 -5.86
C MET A 188 6.32 -7.91 -5.65
N ARG A 189 7.20 -7.43 -4.73
CA ARG A 189 8.48 -8.07 -4.39
C ARG A 189 8.67 -8.17 -2.88
N ILE A 190 9.39 -9.20 -2.41
CA ILE A 190 9.84 -9.30 -1.00
C ILE A 190 10.77 -8.14 -0.66
N ALA A 191 11.63 -7.73 -1.60
CA ALA A 191 12.60 -6.65 -1.43
C ALA A 191 11.98 -5.28 -1.08
N GLU A 192 10.69 -5.07 -1.35
CA GLU A 192 9.99 -3.87 -0.89
C GLU A 192 9.84 -3.79 0.64
N GLY A 193 10.11 -4.88 1.35
CA GLY A 193 10.08 -4.94 2.81
C GLY A 193 8.68 -4.87 3.43
N GLY A 194 8.64 -4.45 4.70
CA GLY A 194 7.40 -4.31 5.45
C GLY A 194 6.65 -5.65 5.60
N ARG A 195 5.32 -5.61 5.51
CA ARG A 195 4.48 -6.81 5.64
C ARG A 195 4.78 -7.89 4.58
N ARG A 196 5.30 -7.50 3.41
CA ARG A 196 5.63 -8.46 2.34
C ARG A 196 6.78 -9.37 2.72
N ALA A 197 7.77 -8.87 3.44
CA ALA A 197 8.91 -9.66 3.91
C ALA A 197 8.56 -10.64 5.05
N THR A 198 7.42 -10.45 5.73
CA THR A 198 7.06 -11.21 6.93
C THR A 198 5.96 -12.25 6.71
N VAL A 199 5.21 -12.16 5.61
CA VAL A 199 4.12 -13.08 5.31
C VAL A 199 4.67 -14.25 4.49
N PRO A 200 4.52 -15.51 4.95
CA PRO A 200 4.87 -16.70 4.14
C PRO A 200 4.04 -16.69 2.86
N ARG A 201 4.70 -16.49 1.74
CA ARG A 201 4.07 -16.45 0.42
C ARG A 201 5.07 -16.89 -0.64
N THR A 202 4.55 -17.54 -1.68
CA THR A 202 5.29 -17.82 -2.91
C THR A 202 4.90 -16.81 -4.01
N CYS A 203 5.62 -16.83 -5.12
CA CYS A 203 5.27 -16.01 -6.29
C CYS A 203 3.87 -16.32 -6.85
N TYR A 204 3.36 -17.53 -6.64
CA TYR A 204 2.02 -17.96 -7.05
C TYR A 204 1.19 -18.37 -5.84
N LYS A 205 -0.01 -17.84 -5.74
CA LYS A 205 -1.01 -18.21 -4.77
C LYS A 205 -2.18 -18.86 -5.52
N PRO A 206 -2.47 -20.15 -5.30
CA PRO A 206 -3.56 -20.83 -5.96
C PRO A 206 -4.92 -20.28 -5.52
N ALA A 207 -5.95 -20.58 -6.28
CA ALA A 207 -7.33 -20.28 -5.89
C ALA A 207 -7.65 -20.88 -4.52
N CYS A 208 -8.38 -20.14 -3.71
CA CYS A 208 -8.99 -20.65 -2.49
C CYS A 208 -10.46 -20.17 -2.44
N LYS A 209 -11.24 -20.70 -1.49
CA LYS A 209 -12.71 -20.53 -1.43
C LYS A 209 -13.23 -19.14 -1.79
N ASP A 210 -12.50 -18.08 -1.39
CA ASP A 210 -12.93 -16.69 -1.55
C ASP A 210 -11.98 -15.83 -2.42
N ASN A 211 -10.94 -16.43 -3.02
CA ASN A 211 -9.94 -15.68 -3.78
C ASN A 211 -9.54 -16.41 -5.06
N LYS A 212 -9.47 -15.63 -6.15
CA LYS A 212 -8.89 -16.06 -7.42
C LYS A 212 -7.37 -16.29 -7.29
N PRO A 213 -6.74 -17.04 -8.20
CA PRO A 213 -5.29 -17.18 -8.25
C PRO A 213 -4.61 -15.83 -8.40
N ASP A 214 -3.43 -15.69 -7.77
CA ASP A 214 -2.66 -14.45 -7.78
C ASP A 214 -1.18 -14.77 -8.05
N TYR A 215 -0.59 -14.12 -9.03
CA TYR A 215 0.79 -14.34 -9.46
C TYR A 215 1.59 -13.05 -9.38
N CYS A 216 2.75 -13.14 -8.73
CA CYS A 216 3.70 -12.04 -8.59
C CYS A 216 5.04 -12.46 -9.23
N PRO A 217 5.25 -12.23 -10.53
CA PRO A 217 6.43 -12.72 -11.25
C PRO A 217 7.75 -12.22 -10.65
N LEU A 218 7.75 -11.01 -10.06
CA LEU A 218 8.94 -10.41 -9.45
C LEU A 218 9.14 -10.77 -7.98
N TRP A 219 8.35 -11.68 -7.40
CA TRP A 219 8.32 -11.90 -5.95
C TRP A 219 9.70 -12.03 -5.30
N TYR A 220 10.62 -12.76 -5.92
CA TYR A 220 11.98 -13.00 -5.43
C TYR A 220 13.04 -12.03 -5.99
N TRP A 221 12.66 -11.10 -6.88
CA TRP A 221 13.62 -10.19 -7.49
C TRP A 221 14.14 -9.18 -6.47
N THR A 222 15.47 -9.01 -6.48
CA THR A 222 16.17 -7.95 -5.76
C THR A 222 16.10 -6.63 -6.53
N ASP A 223 16.59 -5.55 -5.93
CA ASP A 223 16.74 -4.26 -6.64
C ASP A 223 17.82 -4.36 -7.75
N ALA A 224 18.85 -5.19 -7.54
CA ALA A 224 19.87 -5.45 -8.55
C ALA A 224 19.29 -6.19 -9.76
N ASP A 225 18.45 -7.21 -9.57
CA ASP A 225 17.79 -7.94 -10.67
C ASP A 225 16.92 -6.99 -11.48
N LYS A 226 16.13 -6.17 -10.82
CA LYS A 226 15.29 -5.17 -11.48
C LYS A 226 16.11 -4.14 -12.25
N HIS A 227 17.22 -3.68 -11.69
CA HIS A 227 18.11 -2.74 -12.38
C HIS A 227 18.74 -3.38 -13.61
N THR A 228 19.24 -4.60 -13.51
CA THR A 228 19.80 -5.35 -14.63
C THR A 228 18.77 -5.51 -15.74
N TYR A 229 17.55 -5.88 -15.40
CA TYR A 229 16.45 -6.01 -16.35
C TYR A 229 16.11 -4.66 -17.01
N LYS A 230 16.02 -3.58 -16.23
CA LYS A 230 15.79 -2.21 -16.74
C LYS A 230 16.81 -1.84 -17.83
N VAL A 231 18.10 -2.06 -17.54
CA VAL A 231 19.20 -1.76 -18.47
C VAL A 231 19.12 -2.64 -19.72
N TRP A 232 18.93 -3.94 -19.54
CA TRP A 232 18.85 -4.89 -20.67
C TRP A 232 17.69 -4.58 -21.61
N ARG A 233 16.52 -4.20 -21.06
CA ARG A 233 15.32 -3.89 -21.85
C ARG A 233 15.21 -2.44 -22.30
N GLY A 234 16.12 -1.57 -21.85
CA GLY A 234 16.04 -0.13 -22.12
C GLY A 234 14.77 0.51 -21.54
N LEU A 235 14.31 0.05 -20.36
CA LEU A 235 13.09 0.58 -19.76
C LEU A 235 13.33 2.00 -19.21
N ARG A 236 12.40 2.89 -19.52
CA ARG A 236 12.25 4.18 -18.86
C ARG A 236 11.04 4.13 -17.96
N TYR A 237 11.24 4.46 -16.68
CA TYR A 237 10.16 4.58 -15.71
C TYR A 237 9.52 5.97 -15.77
N SER A 238 8.48 6.18 -14.97
CA SER A 238 7.81 7.46 -14.84
C SER A 238 8.77 8.56 -14.39
N ASP A 239 8.47 9.82 -14.75
CA ASP A 239 9.24 10.99 -14.33
C ASP A 239 9.33 11.12 -12.80
N CYS A 240 8.44 10.48 -12.04
CA CYS A 240 8.58 10.36 -10.59
C CYS A 240 9.94 9.78 -10.19
N TYR A 241 10.46 8.80 -10.94
CA TYR A 241 11.77 8.19 -10.71
C TYR A 241 12.88 8.89 -11.44
N GLU A 242 12.67 9.18 -12.73
CA GLU A 242 13.73 9.63 -13.65
C GLU A 242 14.03 11.15 -13.49
N VAL A 243 13.05 11.93 -13.04
CA VAL A 243 13.16 13.40 -12.93
C VAL A 243 13.02 13.88 -11.50
N TYR A 244 12.01 13.41 -10.76
CA TYR A 244 11.78 13.86 -9.39
C TYR A 244 12.69 13.15 -8.37
N GLY A 245 13.37 12.06 -8.77
CA GLY A 245 14.28 11.30 -7.91
C GLY A 245 13.58 10.54 -6.78
N LEU A 246 12.29 10.25 -6.92
CA LEU A 246 11.54 9.49 -5.92
C LEU A 246 11.89 8.01 -6.00
N SER A 247 11.91 7.34 -4.85
CA SER A 247 12.17 5.90 -4.76
C SER A 247 10.93 5.05 -5.07
N ARG A 248 9.73 5.64 -5.03
CA ARG A 248 8.44 4.95 -5.21
C ARG A 248 7.36 5.91 -5.69
N THR A 249 6.32 5.36 -6.31
CA THR A 249 5.07 6.05 -6.65
C THR A 249 3.91 5.52 -5.82
N GLY A 250 2.75 6.11 -5.95
CA GLY A 250 1.50 5.72 -5.28
C GLY A 250 0.78 6.93 -4.71
N CYS A 251 -0.05 6.74 -3.66
CA CYS A 251 -0.72 7.88 -3.03
C CYS A 251 0.32 8.89 -2.55
N PHE A 252 0.30 10.09 -3.14
CA PHE A 252 1.26 11.13 -2.80
C PHE A 252 1.10 11.61 -1.36
N GLY A 253 2.23 11.86 -0.69
CA GLY A 253 2.25 12.34 0.71
C GLY A 253 1.67 11.37 1.74
N CYS A 254 1.45 10.10 1.39
CA CYS A 254 0.85 9.12 2.29
C CYS A 254 1.67 8.93 3.57
N PRO A 255 1.10 9.13 4.78
CA PRO A 255 1.79 8.94 6.06
C PRO A 255 2.28 7.52 6.35
N PHE A 256 1.93 6.53 5.53
CA PHE A 256 2.54 5.20 5.57
C PHE A 256 3.95 5.15 4.97
N ASN A 257 4.35 6.20 4.28
CA ASN A 257 5.70 6.40 3.81
C ASN A 257 6.46 7.29 4.80
N SER A 258 7.50 6.77 5.42
CA SER A 258 8.34 7.52 6.39
C SER A 258 9.04 8.75 5.78
N LEU A 259 9.20 8.79 4.45
CA LEU A 259 9.80 9.88 3.69
C LEU A 259 8.76 10.87 3.14
N CYS A 260 7.47 10.72 3.48
CA CYS A 260 6.38 11.49 2.85
C CYS A 260 6.57 13.02 2.93
N LEU A 261 7.09 13.55 4.03
CA LEU A 261 7.34 14.99 4.17
C LEU A 261 8.51 15.47 3.29
N GLN A 262 9.56 14.66 3.16
CA GLN A 262 10.69 14.96 2.27
C GLN A 262 10.23 14.91 0.80
N GLU A 263 9.47 13.90 0.42
CA GLU A 263 8.90 13.80 -0.94
C GLU A 263 7.97 14.97 -1.27
N ILE A 264 7.20 15.49 -0.29
CA ILE A 264 6.36 16.68 -0.48
C ILE A 264 7.22 17.92 -0.83
N GLU A 265 8.37 18.10 -0.20
CA GLU A 265 9.26 19.23 -0.53
C GLU A 265 9.84 19.10 -1.94
N ILE A 266 10.26 17.91 -2.34
CA ILE A 266 10.75 17.65 -3.70
C ILE A 266 9.65 17.91 -4.73
N VAL A 267 8.48 17.31 -4.52
CA VAL A 267 7.38 17.36 -5.50
C VAL A 267 6.74 18.76 -5.59
N LYS A 268 6.87 19.59 -4.57
CA LYS A 268 6.41 20.98 -4.58
C LYS A 268 6.96 21.78 -5.77
N GLU A 269 8.17 21.45 -6.27
CA GLU A 269 8.78 22.08 -7.43
C GLU A 269 8.14 21.65 -8.75
N TYR A 270 7.65 20.41 -8.84
CA TYR A 270 7.12 19.81 -10.05
C TYR A 270 5.58 19.84 -10.12
N GLU A 271 4.92 19.56 -9.00
CA GLU A 271 3.47 19.44 -8.89
C GLU A 271 2.93 20.18 -7.63
N PRO A 272 3.01 21.53 -7.58
CA PRO A 272 2.71 22.32 -6.38
C PRO A 272 1.27 22.15 -5.87
N LYS A 273 0.29 22.00 -6.77
CA LYS A 273 -1.11 21.77 -6.38
C LYS A 273 -1.30 20.46 -5.61
N LEU A 274 -0.62 19.41 -6.05
CA LEU A 274 -0.66 18.11 -5.40
C LEU A 274 0.01 18.18 -4.01
N ALA A 275 1.15 18.88 -3.89
CA ALA A 275 1.83 19.09 -2.61
C ALA A 275 0.93 19.83 -1.58
N ILE A 276 0.21 20.87 -2.01
CA ILE A 276 -0.76 21.58 -1.14
C ILE A 276 -1.90 20.65 -0.73
N ALA A 277 -2.45 19.88 -1.68
CA ALA A 277 -3.54 18.97 -1.40
C ALA A 277 -3.15 17.89 -0.38
N ALA A 278 -1.94 17.32 -0.50
CA ALA A 278 -1.43 16.33 0.45
C ALA A 278 -1.32 16.88 1.88
N ARG A 279 -0.75 18.09 2.03
CA ARG A 279 -0.66 18.77 3.32
C ARG A 279 -2.03 18.99 3.97
N ASN A 280 -3.04 19.34 3.17
CA ASN A 280 -4.39 19.54 3.67
C ASN A 280 -5.08 18.24 4.09
N VAL A 281 -4.99 17.20 3.26
CA VAL A 281 -5.64 15.90 3.51
C VAL A 281 -5.04 15.17 4.70
N PHE A 282 -3.71 15.18 4.83
CA PHE A 282 -2.99 14.40 5.85
C PHE A 282 -2.45 15.25 7.02
N ARG A 283 -2.86 16.52 7.14
CA ARG A 283 -2.37 17.43 8.19
C ARG A 283 -2.42 16.79 9.58
N THR A 284 -3.58 16.32 9.99
CA THR A 284 -3.77 15.67 11.30
C THR A 284 -2.86 14.46 11.50
N SER A 285 -2.63 13.67 10.43
CA SER A 285 -1.67 12.57 10.46
C SER A 285 -0.24 13.05 10.69
N TYR A 286 0.18 14.08 9.94
CA TYR A 286 1.56 14.61 10.05
C TYR A 286 1.81 15.20 11.42
N ASP A 287 0.85 15.97 11.96
CA ASP A 287 0.93 16.55 13.30
C ASP A 287 1.06 15.44 14.36
N TYR A 288 0.31 14.35 14.23
CA TYR A 288 0.35 13.25 15.19
C TYR A 288 1.61 12.39 15.05
N VAL A 289 2.13 12.19 13.85
CA VAL A 289 3.44 11.54 13.61
C VAL A 289 4.57 12.40 14.20
N TRP A 290 4.48 13.71 14.05
CA TRP A 290 5.42 14.64 14.65
C TRP A 290 5.38 14.57 16.18
N GLN A 291 4.20 14.62 16.81
CA GLN A 291 4.04 14.45 18.26
C GLN A 291 4.67 13.15 18.75
N PHE A 292 4.43 12.04 18.04
CA PHE A 292 5.06 10.76 18.40
C PHE A 292 6.59 10.81 18.28
N THR A 293 7.11 11.53 17.30
CA THR A 293 8.55 11.68 17.11
C THR A 293 9.18 12.48 18.23
N GLU A 294 8.57 13.59 18.64
CA GLU A 294 9.02 14.41 19.77
C GLU A 294 8.91 13.65 21.10
N PHE A 295 7.83 12.90 21.31
CA PHE A 295 7.68 12.02 22.47
C PHE A 295 8.84 11.02 22.60
N LYS A 296 9.23 10.38 21.48
CA LYS A 296 10.38 9.46 21.48
C LYS A 296 11.71 10.16 21.82
N LYS A 297 11.90 11.40 21.35
CA LYS A 297 13.10 12.17 21.64
C LYS A 297 13.16 12.54 23.12
N ALA A 298 12.07 13.03 23.67
CA ALA A 298 11.99 13.42 25.08
C ALA A 298 12.29 12.25 26.02
N LYS A 299 11.77 11.06 25.74
CA LYS A 299 11.99 9.84 26.55
C LYS A 299 13.37 9.19 26.34
N LYS A 300 14.11 9.53 25.26
CA LYS A 300 15.49 9.03 25.04
C LYS A 300 16.55 9.93 25.67
N GLY A 301 16.24 11.21 25.91
CA GLY A 301 17.16 12.20 26.47
C GLY A 301 17.11 12.35 27.99
N GLY A 302 16.22 11.63 28.68
CA GLY A 302 16.19 11.48 30.12
C GLY A 302 16.62 10.08 30.54
#